data_8135174aa6a9b97a5d17b68968a2827c
#
_entry.id   8135174aa6a9b97a5d17b68968a2827c
#
_cell.length_a   1.000
_cell.length_b   1.000
_cell.length_c   1.000
_cell.angle_alpha   90.00
_cell.angle_beta   90.00
_cell.angle_gamma   90.00
#
_symmetry.space_group_name_H-M   'P 1'
#
loop_
_entity.id
_entity.type
_entity.pdbx_description
1 polymer ?
#
loop_
_entity_poly.entity_id
_entity_poly.type
_entity_poly.pdbx_seq_one_letter_code
_entity_poly.pdbx_strand_id
1 'polypeptide(L)'
;TYNPFTIQTRQQWLGFEGAPLSTCISYHGALNNRSAMGGYLMFDKANPSLQGNFHLNYAYHIPLDYEKVNLSFGLGAKVMYYNLDFNREDLPPGEDNAFSASSYDKVLADASSGVYLYGHNFYAGFSASNLFQSSFNTPVNGSPHPNSEFRNYYTMGAYRFNIINRDWQFEPS
;
A
#
# COMPACT_ATOMS: atom_id res chain seq x y z
N THR A 1 -16.81 -5.60 19.03
CA THR A 1 -15.69 -5.73 18.07
C THR A 1 -16.20 -5.25 16.72
N TYR A 2 -15.55 -4.25 16.13
CA TYR A 2 -15.91 -3.71 14.83
C TYR A 2 -14.96 -4.27 13.77
N ASN A 3 -15.51 -4.96 12.77
CA ASN A 3 -14.75 -5.60 11.70
C ASN A 3 -15.21 -5.01 10.35
N PRO A 4 -14.69 -3.86 9.93
CA PRO A 4 -15.14 -3.20 8.72
C PRO A 4 -14.68 -3.94 7.46
N PHE A 5 -15.59 -4.04 6.53
CA PHE A 5 -15.34 -4.44 5.15
C PHE A 5 -15.64 -3.25 4.25
N THR A 6 -14.72 -2.91 3.37
CA THR A 6 -14.85 -1.73 2.50
C THR A 6 -14.58 -2.11 1.06
N ILE A 7 -15.44 -1.64 0.16
CA ILE A 7 -15.22 -1.70 -1.28
C ILE A 7 -15.20 -0.26 -1.77
N GLN A 8 -14.16 0.11 -2.50
CA GLN A 8 -14.01 1.42 -3.09
C GLN A 8 -13.63 1.26 -4.56
N THR A 9 -14.35 1.96 -5.44
CA THR A 9 -14.03 2.03 -6.86
C THR A 9 -13.89 3.49 -7.26
N ARG A 10 -12.83 3.78 -8.01
CA ARG A 10 -12.55 5.12 -8.55
C ARG A 10 -12.31 5.03 -10.04
N GLN A 11 -13.05 5.81 -10.79
CA GLN A 11 -12.83 5.99 -12.23
C GLN A 11 -12.45 7.46 -12.50
N GLN A 12 -11.37 7.66 -13.24
CA GLN A 12 -10.92 8.99 -13.68
C GLN A 12 -11.24 9.18 -15.15
N TRP A 13 -11.43 10.43 -15.59
CA TRP A 13 -11.66 10.80 -17.00
C TRP A 13 -12.78 9.99 -17.67
N LEU A 14 -13.97 10.01 -17.06
CA LEU A 14 -15.16 9.38 -17.61
C LEU A 14 -15.41 9.82 -19.06
N GLY A 15 -15.58 8.86 -19.97
CA GLY A 15 -15.83 9.12 -21.39
C GLY A 15 -14.59 9.05 -22.28
N PHE A 16 -13.40 8.87 -21.70
CA PHE A 16 -12.19 8.58 -22.47
C PHE A 16 -11.94 7.07 -22.54
N GLU A 17 -11.55 6.59 -23.73
CA GLU A 17 -11.15 5.20 -23.91
C GLU A 17 -9.84 4.92 -23.18
N GLY A 18 -9.78 3.79 -22.47
CA GLY A 18 -8.61 3.47 -21.64
C GLY A 18 -8.49 4.26 -20.32
N ALA A 19 -9.54 4.98 -19.92
CA ALA A 19 -9.57 5.76 -18.69
C ALA A 19 -9.21 4.91 -17.44
N PRO A 20 -8.38 5.46 -16.52
CA PRO A 20 -7.95 4.73 -15.32
C PRO A 20 -9.13 4.29 -14.45
N LEU A 21 -9.11 3.02 -14.05
CA LEU A 21 -10.07 2.41 -13.13
C LEU A 21 -9.30 1.73 -12.00
N SER A 22 -9.55 2.16 -10.78
CA SER A 22 -9.00 1.56 -9.56
C SER A 22 -10.12 0.96 -8.73
N THR A 23 -9.94 -0.27 -8.27
CA THR A 23 -10.86 -0.91 -7.33
C THR A 23 -10.07 -1.48 -6.17
N CYS A 24 -10.50 -1.15 -4.95
CA CYS A 24 -9.89 -1.64 -3.72
C CYS A 24 -10.96 -2.30 -2.85
N ILE A 25 -10.63 -3.48 -2.35
CA ILE A 25 -11.41 -4.24 -1.37
C ILE A 25 -10.53 -4.38 -0.13
N SER A 26 -11.01 -3.98 1.03
CA SER A 26 -10.26 -4.10 2.27
C SER A 26 -11.11 -4.65 3.41
N TYR A 27 -10.44 -5.34 4.29
CA TYR A 27 -11.00 -5.88 5.53
C TYR A 27 -9.97 -5.78 6.65
N HIS A 28 -10.42 -5.45 7.86
CA HIS A 28 -9.59 -5.59 9.05
C HIS A 28 -10.44 -5.92 10.27
N GLY A 29 -9.84 -6.61 11.23
CA GLY A 29 -10.54 -7.01 12.43
C GLY A 29 -9.60 -7.53 13.51
N ALA A 30 -10.09 -7.50 14.75
CA ALA A 30 -9.41 -8.13 15.87
C ALA A 30 -9.58 -9.65 15.80
N LEU A 31 -8.48 -10.39 15.91
CA LEU A 31 -8.49 -11.84 16.06
C LEU A 31 -8.76 -12.22 17.52
N ASN A 32 -8.19 -11.45 18.44
CA ASN A 32 -8.39 -11.58 19.88
C ASN A 32 -8.06 -10.24 20.56
N ASN A 33 -8.02 -10.22 21.90
CA ASN A 33 -7.77 -9.00 22.68
C ASN A 33 -6.39 -8.38 22.47
N ARG A 34 -5.45 -9.10 21.86
CA ARG A 34 -4.06 -8.65 21.67
C ARG A 34 -3.59 -8.71 20.25
N SER A 35 -4.35 -9.28 19.34
CA SER A 35 -3.92 -9.38 17.96
C SER A 35 -5.03 -9.01 16.99
N ALA A 36 -4.62 -8.39 15.91
CA ALA A 36 -5.47 -7.97 14.80
C ALA A 36 -4.85 -8.40 13.48
N MET A 37 -5.70 -8.60 12.50
CA MET A 37 -5.31 -8.89 11.12
C MET A 37 -6.12 -8.01 10.18
N GLY A 38 -5.51 -7.62 9.09
CA GLY A 38 -6.18 -6.91 8.03
C GLY A 38 -5.49 -7.12 6.70
N GLY A 39 -6.16 -6.75 5.64
CA GLY A 39 -5.60 -6.84 4.32
C GLY A 39 -6.43 -6.09 3.30
N TYR A 40 -5.86 -5.91 2.14
CA TYR A 40 -6.57 -5.36 1.01
C TYR A 40 -6.11 -5.99 -0.31
N LEU A 41 -7.02 -5.96 -1.25
CA LEU A 41 -6.80 -6.32 -2.64
C LEU A 41 -7.15 -5.11 -3.49
N MET A 42 -6.23 -4.68 -4.32
CA MET A 42 -6.38 -3.50 -5.17
C MET A 42 -6.03 -3.85 -6.61
N PHE A 43 -6.87 -3.41 -7.53
CA PHE A 43 -6.67 -3.53 -8.96
C PHE A 43 -6.70 -2.14 -9.58
N ASP A 44 -5.63 -1.83 -10.30
CA ASP A 44 -5.49 -0.61 -11.08
C ASP A 44 -5.34 -0.98 -12.55
N LYS A 45 -6.24 -0.47 -13.38
CA LYS A 45 -6.14 -0.58 -14.83
C LYS A 45 -6.00 0.80 -15.41
N ALA A 46 -4.91 1.04 -16.12
CA ALA A 46 -4.66 2.26 -16.88
C ALA A 46 -3.91 1.86 -18.15
N ASN A 47 -4.60 1.82 -19.31
CA ASN A 47 -3.99 1.37 -20.56
C ASN A 47 -2.63 2.04 -20.81
N PRO A 48 -1.57 1.27 -21.13
CA PRO A 48 -1.52 -0.19 -21.40
C PRO A 48 -1.18 -1.06 -20.16
N SER A 49 -1.27 -0.53 -18.93
CA SER A 49 -0.86 -1.25 -17.73
C SER A 49 -2.03 -1.80 -16.91
N LEU A 50 -1.86 -2.99 -16.35
CA LEU A 50 -2.70 -3.58 -15.33
C LEU A 50 -1.85 -3.93 -14.11
N GLN A 51 -2.27 -3.48 -12.95
CA GLN A 51 -1.58 -3.74 -11.69
C GLN A 51 -2.56 -4.34 -10.67
N GLY A 52 -2.16 -5.43 -10.06
CA GLY A 52 -2.86 -6.06 -8.94
C GLY A 52 -1.99 -6.05 -7.70
N ASN A 53 -2.53 -5.61 -6.56
CA ASN A 53 -1.81 -5.57 -5.28
C ASN A 53 -2.60 -6.33 -4.23
N PHE A 54 -1.97 -7.27 -3.58
CA PHE A 54 -2.48 -7.97 -2.41
C PHE A 54 -1.61 -7.66 -1.21
N HIS A 55 -2.21 -7.18 -0.13
CA HIS A 55 -1.55 -6.93 1.14
C HIS A 55 -2.23 -7.69 2.26
N LEU A 56 -1.43 -8.31 3.11
CA LEU A 56 -1.85 -8.93 4.35
C LEU A 56 -1.03 -8.34 5.50
N ASN A 57 -1.69 -7.93 6.56
CA ASN A 57 -1.06 -7.32 7.73
C ASN A 57 -1.50 -8.06 9.00
N TYR A 58 -0.57 -8.24 9.91
CA TYR A 58 -0.80 -8.75 11.25
C TYR A 58 -0.22 -7.80 12.27
N ALA A 59 -0.93 -7.57 13.36
CA ALA A 59 -0.49 -6.72 14.47
C ALA A 59 -0.66 -7.45 15.80
N TYR A 60 0.32 -7.27 16.68
CA TYR A 60 0.28 -7.75 18.05
C TYR A 60 0.44 -6.61 19.04
N HIS A 61 -0.45 -6.50 20.03
CA HIS A 61 -0.53 -5.42 20.99
C HIS A 61 -0.08 -5.89 22.36
N ILE A 62 0.84 -5.17 22.99
CA ILE A 62 1.38 -5.44 24.31
C ILE A 62 0.98 -4.27 25.21
N PRO A 63 0.12 -4.47 26.22
CA PRO A 63 -0.14 -3.44 27.23
C PRO A 63 1.10 -3.27 28.11
N LEU A 64 1.62 -2.04 28.21
CA LEU A 64 2.82 -1.73 28.99
C LEU A 64 2.50 -1.25 30.41
N ASP A 65 1.43 -0.47 30.57
CA ASP A 65 1.07 0.11 31.86
C ASP A 65 -0.45 0.08 32.05
N TYR A 66 -0.96 -0.93 32.77
CA TYR A 66 -2.38 -1.11 33.15
C TYR A 66 -3.36 -0.59 32.09
N GLU A 67 -3.13 -0.95 30.82
CA GLU A 67 -3.90 -0.54 29.65
C GLU A 67 -3.83 0.96 29.28
N LYS A 68 -3.00 1.76 29.95
CA LYS A 68 -2.85 3.20 29.63
C LYS A 68 -1.93 3.45 28.45
N VAL A 69 -0.92 2.58 28.29
CA VAL A 69 0.06 2.66 27.18
C VAL A 69 0.17 1.29 26.54
N ASN A 70 0.08 1.26 25.22
CA ASN A 70 0.16 0.04 24.44
C ASN A 70 1.31 0.15 23.43
N LEU A 71 2.06 -0.91 23.31
CA LEU A 71 3.08 -1.08 22.26
C LEU A 71 2.57 -2.13 21.27
N SER A 72 2.56 -1.80 19.99
CA SER A 72 2.13 -2.70 18.94
C SER A 72 3.25 -2.97 17.96
N PHE A 73 3.39 -4.22 17.56
CA PHE A 73 4.27 -4.65 16.50
C PHE A 73 3.43 -5.10 15.32
N GLY A 74 3.79 -4.62 14.13
CA GLY A 74 3.12 -4.95 12.89
C GLY A 74 4.07 -5.62 11.91
N LEU A 75 3.56 -6.64 11.23
CA LEU A 75 4.21 -7.30 10.10
C LEU A 75 3.23 -7.30 8.93
N GLY A 76 3.75 -7.02 7.74
CA GLY A 76 2.97 -7.04 6.50
C GLY A 76 3.66 -7.83 5.41
N ALA A 77 2.87 -8.50 4.59
CA ALA A 77 3.30 -9.13 3.36
C ALA A 77 2.56 -8.49 2.18
N LYS A 78 3.28 -8.23 1.11
CA LYS A 78 2.77 -7.66 -0.14
C LYS A 78 3.10 -8.58 -1.30
N VAL A 79 2.12 -8.80 -2.17
CA VAL A 79 2.34 -9.41 -3.48
C VAL A 79 1.76 -8.46 -4.51
N MET A 80 2.57 -8.07 -5.47
CA MET A 80 2.20 -7.20 -6.58
C MET A 80 2.31 -7.98 -7.89
N TYR A 81 1.25 -7.95 -8.68
CA TYR A 81 1.24 -8.38 -10.07
C TYR A 81 1.24 -7.16 -10.96
N TYR A 82 2.12 -7.13 -11.93
CA TYR A 82 2.24 -6.07 -12.92
C TYR A 82 2.20 -6.69 -14.30
N ASN A 83 1.30 -6.20 -15.14
CA ASN A 83 1.20 -6.55 -16.55
C ASN A 83 1.26 -5.28 -17.39
N LEU A 84 2.06 -5.32 -18.42
CA LEU A 84 2.16 -4.26 -19.41
C LEU A 84 1.92 -4.90 -20.79
N ASP A 85 0.81 -4.52 -21.43
CA ASP A 85 0.41 -5.06 -22.74
C ASP A 85 0.43 -3.94 -23.77
N PHE A 86 1.39 -4.01 -24.68
CA PHE A 86 1.47 -3.12 -25.84
C PHE A 86 0.81 -3.79 -27.03
N ASN A 87 -0.45 -3.52 -27.27
CA ASN A 87 -1.12 -3.92 -28.51
C ASN A 87 -0.53 -3.11 -29.68
N ARG A 88 -0.12 -3.82 -30.74
CA ARG A 88 0.40 -3.20 -31.97
C ARG A 88 -0.58 -2.24 -32.66
N GLU A 89 -1.86 -2.34 -32.35
CA GLU A 89 -2.90 -1.49 -32.96
C GLU A 89 -2.90 -0.06 -32.41
N ASP A 90 -2.32 0.16 -31.21
CA ASP A 90 -2.26 1.48 -30.55
C ASP A 90 -1.00 2.28 -30.94
N LEU A 91 -0.11 1.72 -31.75
CA LEU A 91 1.11 2.40 -32.20
C LEU A 91 0.93 2.96 -33.61
N PRO A 92 1.34 4.22 -33.87
CA PRO A 92 1.30 4.79 -35.24
C PRO A 92 2.11 3.91 -36.20
N PRO A 93 1.59 3.64 -37.41
CA PRO A 93 2.33 2.85 -38.39
C PRO A 93 3.54 3.65 -38.86
N GLY A 94 4.75 3.19 -38.54
CA GLY A 94 5.93 3.67 -39.23
C GLY A 94 7.20 3.94 -38.44
N GLU A 95 7.21 4.04 -37.13
CA GLU A 95 8.46 4.32 -36.43
C GLU A 95 8.49 3.68 -35.03
N ASP A 96 9.55 2.96 -34.83
CA ASP A 96 10.11 2.41 -33.57
C ASP A 96 9.81 0.94 -33.29
N ASN A 97 10.74 0.10 -33.79
CA ASN A 97 10.97 -1.26 -33.25
C ASN A 97 11.47 -1.26 -31.80
N ALA A 98 11.38 -0.12 -31.10
CA ALA A 98 11.80 0.03 -29.71
C ALA A 98 10.92 -0.78 -28.74
N PHE A 99 9.67 -0.97 -29.09
CA PHE A 99 8.74 -1.83 -28.37
C PHE A 99 8.44 -3.06 -29.22
N SER A 100 9.28 -4.09 -29.12
CA SER A 100 8.88 -5.41 -29.58
C SER A 100 7.60 -5.76 -28.85
N ALA A 101 6.49 -5.92 -29.59
CA ALA A 101 5.18 -6.24 -29.06
C ALA A 101 5.27 -7.54 -28.25
N SER A 102 5.42 -7.42 -26.97
CA SER A 102 5.39 -8.53 -26.03
C SER A 102 4.75 -8.03 -24.74
N SER A 103 3.73 -8.75 -24.29
CA SER A 103 3.21 -8.57 -22.95
C SER A 103 4.32 -8.85 -21.95
N TYR A 104 4.46 -7.98 -20.98
CA TYR A 104 5.42 -8.13 -19.89
C TYR A 104 4.66 -8.38 -18.60
N ASP A 105 4.87 -9.57 -18.03
CA ASP A 105 4.24 -9.98 -16.78
C ASP A 105 5.29 -10.09 -15.67
N LYS A 106 4.98 -9.55 -14.51
CA LYS A 106 5.85 -9.69 -13.34
C LYS A 106 5.05 -9.83 -12.06
N VAL A 107 5.53 -10.73 -11.20
CA VAL A 107 5.06 -10.86 -9.82
C VAL A 107 6.21 -10.47 -8.90
N LEU A 108 5.93 -9.58 -7.96
CA LEU A 108 6.85 -9.13 -6.94
C LEU A 108 6.27 -9.43 -5.57
N ALA A 109 7.10 -9.89 -4.66
CA ALA A 109 6.73 -10.08 -3.26
C ALA A 109 7.64 -9.23 -2.38
N ASP A 110 7.07 -8.58 -1.38
CA ASP A 110 7.80 -7.78 -0.43
C ASP A 110 7.19 -7.88 0.96
N ALA A 111 7.91 -7.37 1.96
CA ALA A 111 7.48 -7.35 3.33
C ALA A 111 7.57 -5.94 3.92
N SER A 112 6.82 -5.71 4.97
CA SER A 112 6.86 -4.51 5.79
C SER A 112 6.86 -4.86 7.26
N SER A 113 7.40 -3.96 8.08
CA SER A 113 7.33 -4.07 9.54
C SER A 113 7.16 -2.70 10.17
N GLY A 114 6.61 -2.67 11.36
CA GLY A 114 6.43 -1.42 12.08
C GLY A 114 6.24 -1.62 13.56
N VAL A 115 6.43 -0.54 14.30
CA VAL A 115 6.18 -0.43 15.73
C VAL A 115 5.34 0.81 15.98
N TYR A 116 4.38 0.68 16.88
CA TYR A 116 3.45 1.74 17.22
C TYR A 116 3.22 1.78 18.72
N LEU A 117 3.55 2.90 19.33
CA LEU A 117 3.33 3.19 20.74
C LEU A 117 2.18 4.18 20.86
N TYR A 118 1.18 3.86 21.66
CA TYR A 118 0.05 4.75 21.83
C TYR A 118 -0.53 4.71 23.24
N GLY A 119 -1.03 5.84 23.67
CA GLY A 119 -1.69 6.05 24.93
C GLY A 119 -2.95 6.89 24.78
N HIS A 120 -3.47 7.39 25.90
CA HIS A 120 -4.70 8.20 25.89
C HIS A 120 -4.51 9.53 25.13
N ASN A 121 -3.35 10.17 25.26
CA ASN A 121 -3.08 11.50 24.74
C ASN A 121 -1.97 11.57 23.70
N PHE A 122 -1.36 10.47 23.33
CA PHE A 122 -0.23 10.48 22.41
C PHE A 122 -0.18 9.20 21.58
N TYR A 123 0.45 9.31 20.44
CA TYR A 123 0.93 8.15 19.70
C TYR A 123 2.26 8.47 19.01
N ALA A 124 3.05 7.44 18.77
CA ALA A 124 4.26 7.49 17.97
C ALA A 124 4.41 6.19 17.20
N GLY A 125 4.80 6.27 15.94
CA GLY A 125 4.97 5.11 15.09
C GLY A 125 6.19 5.23 14.20
N PHE A 126 6.76 4.08 13.91
CA PHE A 126 7.81 3.90 12.93
C PHE A 126 7.52 2.67 12.10
N SER A 127 7.68 2.78 10.79
CA SER A 127 7.54 1.61 9.91
C SER A 127 8.53 1.66 8.75
N ALA A 128 8.83 0.47 8.24
CA ALA A 128 9.62 0.27 7.04
C ALA A 128 8.85 -0.63 6.07
N SER A 129 8.76 -0.20 4.83
CA SER A 129 8.16 -0.98 3.75
C SER A 129 9.21 -1.31 2.68
N ASN A 130 8.87 -2.28 1.81
CA ASN A 130 9.74 -2.79 0.78
C ASN A 130 11.08 -3.31 1.35
N LEU A 131 10.99 -4.18 2.37
CA LEU A 131 12.14 -4.68 3.11
C LEU A 131 13.07 -5.51 2.24
N PHE A 132 12.55 -6.25 1.27
CA PHE A 132 13.32 -7.09 0.35
C PHE A 132 13.86 -6.31 -0.84
N GLN A 133 13.34 -5.09 -1.08
CA GLN A 133 13.75 -4.27 -2.23
C GLN A 133 13.63 -5.04 -3.55
N SER A 134 12.50 -5.70 -3.76
CA SER A 134 12.26 -6.52 -4.93
C SER A 134 12.53 -5.73 -6.21
N SER A 135 13.30 -6.31 -7.12
CA SER A 135 13.70 -5.67 -8.37
C SER A 135 13.19 -6.46 -9.57
N PHE A 136 12.93 -5.74 -10.65
CA PHE A 136 12.57 -6.32 -11.93
C PHE A 136 13.20 -5.53 -13.07
N ASN A 137 13.44 -6.22 -14.18
CA ASN A 137 13.97 -5.60 -15.38
C ASN A 137 12.83 -5.36 -16.36
N THR A 138 12.62 -4.12 -16.76
CA THR A 138 11.73 -3.81 -17.89
C THR A 138 12.54 -3.84 -19.19
N PRO A 139 12.11 -4.57 -20.21
CA PRO A 139 12.76 -4.54 -21.50
C PRO A 139 12.41 -3.22 -22.20
N VAL A 140 13.37 -2.30 -22.27
CA VAL A 140 13.27 -1.08 -23.08
C VAL A 140 14.34 -1.15 -24.17
N ASN A 141 13.95 -1.05 -25.43
CA ASN A 141 14.86 -1.17 -26.60
C ASN A 141 15.71 -2.46 -26.59
N GLY A 142 15.14 -3.59 -26.14
CA GLY A 142 15.88 -4.84 -26.06
C GLY A 142 16.95 -4.90 -24.96
N SER A 143 17.13 -3.85 -24.18
CA SER A 143 18.04 -3.81 -23.05
C SER A 143 17.28 -3.89 -21.72
N PRO A 144 17.72 -4.69 -20.76
CA PRO A 144 17.08 -4.77 -19.44
C PRO A 144 17.39 -3.50 -18.64
N HIS A 145 16.37 -2.72 -18.33
CA HIS A 145 16.46 -1.60 -17.39
C HIS A 145 16.03 -2.07 -15.99
N PRO A 146 16.92 -2.03 -15.00
CA PRO A 146 16.58 -2.44 -13.64
C PRO A 146 15.65 -1.41 -12.99
N ASN A 147 14.48 -1.86 -12.60
CA ASN A 147 13.58 -1.13 -11.72
C ASN A 147 13.58 -1.83 -10.37
N SER A 148 13.78 -1.08 -9.29
CA SER A 148 13.76 -1.61 -7.94
C SER A 148 12.83 -0.79 -7.06
N GLU A 149 12.09 -1.49 -6.21
CA GLU A 149 11.35 -0.85 -5.14
C GLU A 149 12.33 -0.49 -4.03
N PHE A 150 12.54 0.79 -3.77
CA PHE A 150 13.38 1.23 -2.67
C PHE A 150 12.66 1.02 -1.34
N ARG A 151 13.44 0.73 -0.30
CA ARG A 151 12.94 0.68 1.07
C ARG A 151 12.50 2.09 1.50
N ASN A 152 11.28 2.19 2.02
CA ASN A 152 10.74 3.43 2.54
C ASN A 152 10.58 3.34 4.05
N TYR A 153 10.90 4.42 4.73
CA TYR A 153 10.76 4.58 6.17
C TYR A 153 9.73 5.66 6.46
N TYR A 154 8.83 5.38 7.38
CA TYR A 154 7.80 6.30 7.79
C TYR A 154 7.85 6.50 9.29
N THR A 155 7.74 7.75 9.71
CA THR A 155 7.56 8.11 11.12
C THR A 155 6.29 8.93 11.26
N MET A 156 5.57 8.70 12.34
CA MET A 156 4.41 9.49 12.69
C MET A 156 4.36 9.71 14.20
N GLY A 157 3.72 10.78 14.63
CA GLY A 157 3.50 11.02 16.05
C GLY A 157 2.54 12.17 16.23
N ALA A 158 1.75 12.10 17.29
CA ALA A 158 0.92 13.21 17.73
C ALA A 158 0.77 13.20 19.25
N TYR A 159 0.47 14.36 19.79
CA TYR A 159 0.16 14.54 21.19
C TYR A 159 -1.04 15.45 21.34
N ARG A 160 -2.04 15.01 22.10
CA ARG A 160 -3.26 15.76 22.38
C ARG A 160 -3.11 16.57 23.67
N PHE A 161 -3.19 17.88 23.55
CA PHE A 161 -3.19 18.79 24.68
C PHE A 161 -4.62 19.13 25.07
N ASN A 162 -4.98 18.91 26.34
CA ASN A 162 -6.23 19.43 26.90
C ASN A 162 -5.96 20.80 27.53
N ILE A 163 -6.50 21.86 26.94
CA ILE A 163 -6.40 23.20 27.50
C ILE A 163 -7.47 23.35 28.58
N ILE A 164 -7.02 23.56 29.83
CA ILE A 164 -7.88 23.74 31.00
C ILE A 164 -8.89 24.89 30.76
N ASN A 165 -10.17 24.63 30.95
CA ASN A 165 -11.31 25.56 30.84
C ASN A 165 -11.83 25.91 29.44
N ARG A 166 -11.48 25.23 28.38
CA ARG A 166 -12.16 25.35 27.09
C ARG A 166 -12.22 23.98 26.42
N ASP A 167 -13.32 23.69 25.71
CA ASP A 167 -13.53 22.49 24.90
C ASP A 167 -12.65 22.45 23.63
N TRP A 168 -11.41 22.96 23.74
CA TRP A 168 -10.46 23.00 22.64
C TRP A 168 -9.46 21.88 22.77
N GLN A 169 -9.42 21.02 21.78
CA GLN A 169 -8.38 20.01 21.62
C GLN A 169 -7.43 20.46 20.51
N PHE A 170 -6.13 20.47 20.79
CA PHE A 170 -5.09 20.73 19.79
C PHE A 170 -4.27 19.45 19.61
N GLU A 171 -4.25 18.93 18.39
CA GLU A 171 -3.55 17.68 18.02
C GLU A 171 -2.65 17.97 16.83
N PRO A 172 -1.38 18.42 17.07
CA PRO A 172 -0.39 18.51 16.02
C PRO A 172 0.03 17.09 15.61
N SER A 173 0.05 16.83 14.32
CA SER A 173 0.48 15.55 13.70
C SER A 173 1.58 15.79 12.67
#